data_946397bf2367ebac1a78fd8bdb9950e3
#
_entry.id   946397bf2367ebac1a78fd8bdb9950e3
#
_cell.length_a   1.000
_cell.length_b   1.000
_cell.length_c   1.000
_cell.angle_alpha   90.00
_cell.angle_beta   90.00
_cell.angle_gamma   90.00
#
_symmetry.space_group_name_H-M   'P 1'
#
loop_
_entity.id
_entity.type
_entity.pdbx_description
1 polymer ?
#
loop_
_entity_poly.entity_id
_entity_poly.type
_entity_poly.pdbx_seq_one_letter_code
_entity_poly.pdbx_strand_id
1 'polypeptide(L)'
;MDNLIHKNIGLGYALLHFYLYSSFHIAICAVAITSYSYFTLSHQIIDYHYVGFVGASTLLLYSLHRIIGINKSDSYATKGRFAIIIKYKSHLIIYSIVSALYCLYTFYTFDWNRKILLAIPVALSLSYSLPIFIGGKRLRDFHFIKIFLIAFCWALITCTIPYYESIKYQFDIPHNYWTLFL
;
A
#
# COMPACT_ATOMS: atom_id res chain seq x y z
N MET A 1 -42.69 -0.01 -3.29
CA MET A 1 -41.66 1.00 -3.11
C MET A 1 -40.68 0.60 -1.98
N ASP A 2 -41.18 0.06 -0.87
CA ASP A 2 -40.37 -0.36 0.29
C ASP A 2 -39.36 -1.48 -0.01
N ASN A 3 -39.69 -2.45 -0.84
CA ASN A 3 -38.77 -3.53 -1.24
C ASN A 3 -37.53 -3.05 -2.03
N LEU A 4 -37.67 -1.96 -2.79
CA LEU A 4 -36.53 -1.35 -3.51
C LEU A 4 -35.63 -0.56 -2.57
N ILE A 5 -36.20 0.11 -1.57
CA ILE A 5 -35.46 0.87 -0.57
C ILE A 5 -34.63 -0.09 0.31
N HIS A 6 -35.25 -1.18 0.80
CA HIS A 6 -34.55 -2.20 1.58
C HIS A 6 -33.46 -2.91 0.78
N LYS A 7 -33.67 -3.17 -0.51
CA LYS A 7 -32.66 -3.76 -1.40
C LYS A 7 -31.48 -2.82 -1.64
N ASN A 8 -31.72 -1.52 -1.79
CA ASN A 8 -30.67 -0.51 -2.00
C ASN A 8 -29.85 -0.26 -0.73
N ILE A 9 -30.48 -0.25 0.44
CA ILE A 9 -29.77 -0.16 1.74
C ILE A 9 -28.87 -1.39 1.93
N GLY A 10 -29.36 -2.58 1.59
CA GLY A 10 -28.58 -3.82 1.65
C GLY A 10 -27.36 -3.81 0.71
N LEU A 11 -27.52 -3.27 -0.51
CA LEU A 11 -26.43 -3.16 -1.49
C LEU A 11 -25.38 -2.14 -1.02
N GLY A 12 -25.79 -0.97 -0.54
CA GLY A 12 -24.90 0.05 0.00
C GLY A 12 -24.08 -0.46 1.19
N TYR A 13 -24.73 -1.18 2.10
CA TYR A 13 -24.08 -1.81 3.23
C TYR A 13 -23.07 -2.88 2.79
N ALA A 14 -23.42 -3.71 1.82
CA ALA A 14 -22.53 -4.72 1.27
C ALA A 14 -21.30 -4.11 0.58
N LEU A 15 -21.49 -3.03 -0.18
CA LEU A 15 -20.38 -2.28 -0.82
C LEU A 15 -19.47 -1.62 0.20
N LEU A 16 -20.02 -1.00 1.24
CA LEU A 16 -19.25 -0.40 2.33
C LEU A 16 -18.42 -1.46 3.08
N HIS A 17 -19.04 -2.58 3.41
CA HIS A 17 -18.35 -3.71 4.02
C HIS A 17 -17.21 -4.23 3.12
N PHE A 18 -17.50 -4.44 1.85
CA PHE A 18 -16.50 -4.86 0.89
C PHE A 18 -15.34 -3.87 0.85
N TYR A 19 -15.59 -2.57 0.70
CA TYR A 19 -14.59 -1.52 0.67
C TYR A 19 -13.70 -1.51 1.94
N LEU A 20 -14.30 -1.60 3.13
CA LEU A 20 -13.58 -1.60 4.40
C LEU A 20 -12.77 -2.88 4.62
N TYR A 21 -13.33 -4.04 4.24
CA TYR A 21 -12.68 -5.34 4.47
C TYR A 21 -11.72 -5.77 3.36
N SER A 22 -11.78 -5.18 2.18
CA SER A 22 -10.84 -5.46 1.08
C SER A 22 -9.49 -4.75 1.19
N SER A 23 -9.31 -3.83 2.15
CA SER A 23 -8.14 -2.96 2.30
C SER A 23 -7.95 -1.91 1.19
N PHE A 24 -8.90 -1.77 0.26
CA PHE A 24 -8.83 -0.76 -0.79
C PHE A 24 -8.74 0.66 -0.25
N HIS A 25 -9.43 0.97 0.85
CA HIS A 25 -9.37 2.29 1.46
C HIS A 25 -7.96 2.69 1.87
N ILE A 26 -7.16 1.75 2.41
CA ILE A 26 -5.77 2.02 2.80
C ILE A 26 -4.90 2.25 1.55
N ALA A 27 -5.09 1.45 0.50
CA ALA A 27 -4.38 1.63 -0.76
C ALA A 27 -4.72 2.97 -1.42
N ILE A 28 -5.98 3.40 -1.40
CA ILE A 28 -6.41 4.71 -1.91
C ILE A 28 -5.78 5.84 -1.09
N CYS A 29 -5.73 5.74 0.23
CA CYS A 29 -5.04 6.72 1.07
C CYS A 29 -3.55 6.79 0.74
N ALA A 30 -2.89 5.64 0.51
CA ALA A 30 -1.49 5.58 0.10
C ALA A 30 -1.25 6.31 -1.23
N VAL A 31 -2.09 6.02 -2.22
CA VAL A 31 -2.06 6.70 -3.53
C VAL A 31 -2.26 8.21 -3.37
N ALA A 32 -3.25 8.63 -2.59
CA ALA A 32 -3.57 10.05 -2.39
C ALA A 32 -2.40 10.79 -1.72
N ILE A 33 -1.82 10.24 -0.64
CA ILE A 33 -0.70 10.87 0.07
C ILE A 33 0.53 10.94 -0.84
N THR A 34 0.85 9.87 -1.57
CA THR A 34 2.00 9.86 -2.49
C THR A 34 1.80 10.85 -3.64
N SER A 35 0.60 10.91 -4.23
CA SER A 35 0.28 11.89 -5.28
C SER A 35 0.37 13.32 -4.75
N TYR A 36 -0.09 13.58 -3.54
CA TYR A 36 0.04 14.89 -2.89
C TYR A 36 1.51 15.26 -2.65
N SER A 37 2.35 14.31 -2.25
CA SER A 37 3.78 14.55 -2.08
C SER A 37 4.46 14.90 -3.40
N TYR A 38 4.12 14.23 -4.50
CA TYR A 38 4.60 14.61 -5.84
C TYR A 38 4.13 16.01 -6.22
N PHE A 39 2.87 16.31 -6.01
CA PHE A 39 2.30 17.62 -6.35
C PHE A 39 3.01 18.76 -5.61
N THR A 40 3.36 18.56 -4.33
CA THR A 40 3.99 19.59 -3.49
C THR A 40 5.50 19.67 -3.67
N LEU A 41 6.18 18.55 -3.94
CA LEU A 41 7.64 18.49 -3.96
C LEU A 41 8.24 18.53 -5.37
N SER A 42 7.57 18.01 -6.39
CA SER A 42 8.10 17.88 -7.74
C SER A 42 7.45 18.81 -8.77
N HIS A 43 6.98 19.99 -8.34
CA HIS A 43 6.38 20.97 -9.24
C HIS A 43 5.34 20.39 -10.21
N GLN A 44 4.48 19.51 -9.67
CA GLN A 44 3.34 18.89 -10.36
C GLN A 44 3.68 17.71 -11.31
N ILE A 45 4.92 17.27 -11.41
CA ILE A 45 5.25 16.08 -12.20
C ILE A 45 4.98 14.84 -11.34
N ILE A 46 3.90 14.11 -11.65
CA ILE A 46 3.53 12.89 -10.92
C ILE A 46 4.02 11.66 -11.68
N ASP A 47 4.84 10.83 -11.05
CA ASP A 47 5.15 9.51 -11.58
C ASP A 47 4.02 8.52 -11.26
N TYR A 48 3.09 8.35 -12.20
CA TYR A 48 1.95 7.45 -12.07
C TYR A 48 2.36 5.98 -11.90
N HIS A 49 3.51 5.55 -12.44
CA HIS A 49 4.01 4.19 -12.25
C HIS A 49 4.42 3.96 -10.80
N TYR A 50 5.10 4.93 -10.21
CA TYR A 50 5.47 4.87 -8.80
C TYR A 50 4.26 4.96 -7.87
N VAL A 51 3.33 5.89 -8.12
CA VAL A 51 2.08 6.02 -7.35
C VAL A 51 1.27 4.72 -7.40
N GLY A 52 1.16 4.12 -8.60
CA GLY A 52 0.52 2.82 -8.78
C GLY A 52 1.23 1.70 -8.01
N PHE A 53 2.57 1.69 -8.01
CA PHE A 53 3.37 0.75 -7.23
C PHE A 53 3.09 0.87 -5.72
N VAL A 54 3.02 2.09 -5.18
CA VAL A 54 2.71 2.32 -3.77
C VAL A 54 1.30 1.81 -3.42
N GLY A 55 0.30 2.08 -4.26
CA GLY A 55 -1.05 1.56 -4.07
C GLY A 55 -1.12 0.04 -4.10
N ALA A 56 -0.50 -0.58 -5.11
CA ALA A 56 -0.47 -2.04 -5.28
C ALA A 56 0.32 -2.73 -4.15
N SER A 57 1.49 -2.22 -3.77
CA SER A 57 2.29 -2.79 -2.67
C SER A 57 1.56 -2.68 -1.33
N THR A 58 0.86 -1.59 -1.09
CA THR A 58 0.01 -1.42 0.09
C THR A 58 -1.12 -2.45 0.10
N LEU A 59 -1.84 -2.59 -1.02
CA LEU A 59 -2.93 -3.56 -1.14
C LEU A 59 -2.41 -4.99 -0.95
N LEU A 60 -1.27 -5.34 -1.54
CA LEU A 60 -0.60 -6.63 -1.38
C LEU A 60 -0.28 -6.92 0.09
N LEU A 61 0.44 -6.02 0.77
CA LEU A 61 0.86 -6.20 2.16
C LEU A 61 -0.32 -6.37 3.11
N TYR A 62 -1.35 -5.53 2.99
CA TYR A 62 -2.53 -5.61 3.84
C TYR A 62 -3.38 -6.85 3.55
N SER A 63 -3.48 -7.28 2.30
CA SER A 63 -4.18 -8.51 1.92
C SER A 63 -3.44 -9.75 2.45
N LEU A 64 -2.12 -9.84 2.27
CA LEU A 64 -1.28 -10.90 2.83
C LEU A 64 -1.39 -10.96 4.35
N HIS A 65 -1.36 -9.80 5.01
CA HIS A 65 -1.50 -9.71 6.45
C HIS A 65 -2.82 -10.29 6.97
N ARG A 66 -3.91 -10.07 6.24
CA ARG A 66 -5.23 -10.63 6.55
C ARG A 66 -5.28 -12.13 6.29
N ILE A 67 -4.74 -12.60 5.17
CA ILE A 67 -4.69 -14.03 4.82
C ILE A 67 -3.90 -14.81 5.88
N ILE A 68 -2.73 -14.32 6.28
CA ILE A 68 -1.91 -14.95 7.34
C ILE A 68 -2.64 -14.91 8.70
N GLY A 69 -3.40 -13.85 8.97
CA GLY A 69 -4.20 -13.71 10.20
C GLY A 69 -5.30 -14.76 10.30
N ILE A 70 -5.99 -15.08 9.19
CA ILE A 70 -7.03 -16.11 9.13
C ILE A 70 -6.46 -17.48 9.50
N ASN A 71 -5.33 -17.85 8.91
CA ASN A 71 -4.74 -19.18 9.08
C ASN A 71 -4.26 -19.47 10.52
N LYS A 72 -4.08 -18.43 11.35
CA LYS A 72 -3.68 -18.57 12.77
C LYS A 72 -4.85 -18.62 13.74
N SER A 73 -6.08 -18.37 13.28
CA SER A 73 -7.23 -18.10 14.17
C SER A 73 -8.36 -19.11 14.01
N ASP A 74 -8.05 -20.41 13.91
CA ASP A 74 -9.05 -21.48 13.71
C ASP A 74 -10.16 -21.50 14.79
N SER A 75 -9.87 -21.06 16.03
CA SER A 75 -10.84 -21.07 17.13
C SER A 75 -11.80 -19.87 17.17
N TYR A 76 -11.49 -18.78 16.45
CA TYR A 76 -12.32 -17.55 16.41
C TYR A 76 -13.00 -17.31 15.06
N ALA A 77 -12.88 -18.24 14.11
CA ALA A 77 -13.26 -18.08 12.72
C ALA A 77 -14.79 -17.88 12.50
N THR A 78 -15.63 -18.21 13.48
CA THR A 78 -17.09 -18.24 13.30
C THR A 78 -17.82 -16.97 13.73
N LYS A 79 -17.15 -15.99 14.37
CA LYS A 79 -17.83 -14.80 14.91
C LYS A 79 -17.22 -13.48 14.43
N GLY A 80 -18.09 -12.51 14.12
CA GLY A 80 -17.72 -11.11 13.84
C GLY A 80 -16.98 -10.88 12.54
N ARG A 81 -15.97 -9.99 12.55
CA ARG A 81 -15.22 -9.56 11.36
C ARG A 81 -14.44 -10.68 10.68
N PHE A 82 -14.04 -11.73 11.39
CA PHE A 82 -13.34 -12.88 10.79
C PHE A 82 -14.23 -13.67 9.84
N ALA A 83 -15.51 -13.85 10.15
CA ALA A 83 -16.47 -14.51 9.25
C ALA A 83 -16.60 -13.77 7.91
N ILE A 84 -16.60 -12.43 7.95
CA ILE A 84 -16.66 -11.60 6.74
C ILE A 84 -15.38 -11.74 5.91
N ILE A 85 -14.21 -11.72 6.55
CA ILE A 85 -12.93 -11.86 5.87
C ILE A 85 -12.81 -13.26 5.22
N ILE A 86 -13.27 -14.31 5.89
CA ILE A 86 -13.30 -15.68 5.34
C ILE A 86 -14.22 -15.74 4.11
N LYS A 87 -15.39 -15.13 4.16
CA LYS A 87 -16.32 -15.05 3.02
C LYS A 87 -15.64 -14.43 1.78
N TYR A 88 -14.76 -13.45 1.97
CA TYR A 88 -14.07 -12.75 0.88
C TYR A 88 -12.62 -13.23 0.65
N LYS A 89 -12.22 -14.37 1.23
CA LYS A 89 -10.83 -14.89 1.12
C LYS A 89 -10.37 -15.03 -0.33
N SER A 90 -11.21 -15.53 -1.21
CA SER A 90 -10.88 -15.72 -2.65
C SER A 90 -10.56 -14.37 -3.31
N HIS A 91 -11.33 -13.32 -3.02
CA HIS A 91 -11.05 -11.99 -3.55
C HIS A 91 -9.74 -11.43 -3.02
N LEU A 92 -9.43 -11.62 -1.72
CA LEU A 92 -8.15 -11.20 -1.15
C LEU A 92 -6.96 -11.87 -1.82
N ILE A 93 -7.09 -13.16 -2.17
CA ILE A 93 -6.03 -13.90 -2.89
C ILE A 93 -5.86 -13.33 -4.30
N ILE A 94 -6.95 -13.10 -5.04
CA ILE A 94 -6.91 -12.52 -6.39
C ILE A 94 -6.23 -11.15 -6.35
N TYR A 95 -6.64 -10.26 -5.43
CA TYR A 95 -6.00 -8.93 -5.30
C TYR A 95 -4.53 -9.01 -4.96
N SER A 96 -4.14 -9.96 -4.09
CA SER A 96 -2.75 -10.17 -3.74
C SER A 96 -1.92 -10.60 -4.94
N ILE A 97 -2.44 -11.53 -5.76
CA ILE A 97 -1.74 -12.00 -6.97
C ILE A 97 -1.61 -10.87 -8.00
N VAL A 98 -2.70 -10.16 -8.31
CA VAL A 98 -2.68 -9.06 -9.27
C VAL A 98 -1.75 -7.94 -8.82
N SER A 99 -1.82 -7.56 -7.53
CA SER A 99 -0.93 -6.55 -6.95
C SER A 99 0.53 -7.00 -6.96
N ALA A 100 0.81 -8.27 -6.68
CA ALA A 100 2.17 -8.82 -6.72
C ALA A 100 2.75 -8.76 -8.13
N LEU A 101 1.99 -9.17 -9.14
CA LEU A 101 2.41 -9.12 -10.55
C LEU A 101 2.68 -7.67 -10.99
N TYR A 102 1.80 -6.74 -10.63
CA TYR A 102 1.99 -5.32 -10.94
C TYR A 102 3.23 -4.75 -10.22
N CYS A 103 3.44 -5.09 -8.95
CA CYS A 103 4.64 -4.66 -8.21
C CYS A 103 5.93 -5.21 -8.82
N LEU A 104 5.93 -6.48 -9.25
CA LEU A 104 7.10 -7.08 -9.91
C LEU A 104 7.39 -6.40 -11.25
N TYR A 105 6.36 -6.16 -12.06
CA TYR A 105 6.49 -5.46 -13.32
C TYR A 105 7.06 -4.05 -13.13
N THR A 106 6.47 -3.24 -12.27
CA THR A 106 6.91 -1.86 -12.04
C THR A 106 8.29 -1.80 -11.38
N PHE A 107 8.58 -2.71 -10.44
CA PHE A 107 9.91 -2.79 -9.83
C PHE A 107 10.99 -3.13 -10.86
N TYR A 108 10.68 -3.98 -11.84
CA TYR A 108 11.61 -4.29 -12.93
C TYR A 108 11.94 -3.04 -13.76
N THR A 109 10.95 -2.19 -14.04
CA THR A 109 11.12 -0.97 -14.85
C THR A 109 11.83 0.17 -14.13
N PHE A 110 11.90 0.15 -12.80
CA PHE A 110 12.55 1.20 -12.02
C PHE A 110 14.06 1.24 -12.25
N ASP A 111 14.63 2.45 -12.21
CA ASP A 111 16.08 2.67 -12.24
C ASP A 111 16.76 2.13 -10.98
N TRP A 112 18.08 1.90 -11.06
CA TRP A 112 18.85 1.25 -9.99
C TRP A 112 18.81 2.01 -8.67
N ASN A 113 18.91 3.32 -8.72
CA ASN A 113 18.87 4.18 -7.53
C ASN A 113 17.54 4.07 -6.78
N ARG A 114 16.43 4.05 -7.52
CA ARG A 114 15.08 3.87 -6.96
C ARG A 114 14.94 2.48 -6.31
N LYS A 115 15.49 1.43 -6.93
CA LYS A 115 15.51 0.07 -6.37
C LYS A 115 16.25 0.02 -5.04
N ILE A 116 17.40 0.69 -4.93
CA ILE A 116 18.16 0.77 -3.68
C ILE A 116 17.37 1.49 -2.59
N LEU A 117 16.75 2.63 -2.91
CA LEU A 117 15.92 3.38 -1.95
C LEU A 117 14.72 2.55 -1.47
N LEU A 118 14.11 1.76 -2.36
CA LEU A 118 12.99 0.88 -2.02
C LEU A 118 13.40 -0.36 -1.24
N ALA A 119 14.67 -0.77 -1.27
CA ALA A 119 15.14 -1.97 -0.58
C ALA A 119 14.88 -1.90 0.94
N ILE A 120 15.09 -0.72 1.56
CA ILE A 120 14.88 -0.52 3.00
C ILE A 120 13.39 -0.71 3.38
N PRO A 121 12.43 0.06 2.84
CA PRO A 121 11.01 -0.10 3.21
C PRO A 121 10.45 -1.47 2.81
N VAL A 122 10.93 -2.09 1.73
CA VAL A 122 10.53 -3.45 1.35
C VAL A 122 11.02 -4.46 2.38
N ALA A 123 12.30 -4.44 2.77
CA ALA A 123 12.86 -5.33 3.78
C ALA A 123 12.14 -5.19 5.13
N LEU A 124 11.87 -3.94 5.57
CA LEU A 124 11.14 -3.66 6.80
C LEU A 124 9.70 -4.16 6.73
N SER A 125 9.00 -3.94 5.61
CA SER A 125 7.62 -4.40 5.42
C SER A 125 7.51 -5.93 5.40
N LEU A 126 8.46 -6.61 4.78
CA LEU A 126 8.54 -8.07 4.78
C LEU A 126 8.83 -8.60 6.20
N SER A 127 9.80 -8.02 6.90
CA SER A 127 10.14 -8.38 8.29
C SER A 127 8.98 -8.13 9.26
N TYR A 128 8.16 -7.12 8.98
CA TYR A 128 6.95 -6.85 9.74
C TYR A 128 5.87 -7.92 9.55
N SER A 129 5.71 -8.41 8.31
CA SER A 129 4.62 -9.32 7.93
C SER A 129 4.97 -10.79 8.11
N LEU A 130 6.22 -11.17 7.83
CA LEU A 130 6.68 -12.56 7.84
C LEU A 130 7.32 -12.93 9.20
N PRO A 131 7.20 -14.20 9.63
CA PRO A 131 7.84 -14.71 10.85
C PRO A 131 9.32 -15.04 10.60
N ILE A 132 10.16 -14.00 10.46
CA ILE A 132 11.60 -14.16 10.09
C ILE A 132 12.46 -14.37 11.33
N PHE A 133 12.02 -13.94 12.53
CA PHE A 133 12.83 -14.04 13.75
C PHE A 133 12.74 -15.43 14.41
N ILE A 134 13.79 -15.77 15.15
CA ILE A 134 13.90 -17.01 15.94
C ILE A 134 12.65 -17.17 16.83
N GLY A 135 12.03 -18.36 16.79
CA GLY A 135 10.77 -18.65 17.49
C GLY A 135 9.52 -18.22 16.74
N GLY A 136 9.60 -17.92 15.42
CA GLY A 136 8.45 -17.54 14.58
C GLY A 136 7.86 -16.18 14.94
N LYS A 137 8.61 -15.33 15.62
CA LYS A 137 8.22 -13.96 15.94
C LYS A 137 8.33 -13.06 14.70
N ARG A 138 7.50 -12.04 14.65
CA ARG A 138 7.47 -11.00 13.61
C ARG A 138 7.89 -9.68 14.24
N LEU A 139 8.37 -8.75 13.44
CA LEU A 139 8.72 -7.42 13.94
C LEU A 139 7.53 -6.71 14.58
N ARG A 140 6.32 -6.96 14.10
CA ARG A 140 5.07 -6.42 14.67
C ARG A 140 4.71 -6.92 16.09
N ASP A 141 5.30 -8.03 16.51
CA ASP A 141 5.00 -8.61 17.84
C ASP A 141 5.72 -7.83 18.96
N PHE A 142 6.61 -6.91 18.59
CA PHE A 142 7.26 -5.97 19.50
C PHE A 142 6.42 -4.68 19.62
N HIS A 143 5.77 -4.48 20.78
CA HIS A 143 4.74 -3.45 20.96
C HIS A 143 5.18 -2.02 20.66
N PHE A 144 6.38 -1.60 21.10
CA PHE A 144 6.84 -0.21 20.92
C PHE A 144 7.39 0.06 19.52
N ILE A 145 8.10 -0.89 18.93
CA ILE A 145 8.76 -0.72 17.63
C ILE A 145 7.75 -0.61 16.48
N LYS A 146 6.60 -1.26 16.63
CA LYS A 146 5.55 -1.34 15.62
C LYS A 146 5.11 0.02 15.07
N ILE A 147 4.83 1.00 15.94
CA ILE A 147 4.29 2.31 15.53
C ILE A 147 5.35 3.09 14.77
N PHE A 148 6.57 3.15 15.30
CA PHE A 148 7.69 3.84 14.67
C PHE A 148 8.07 3.23 13.33
N LEU A 149 8.07 1.90 13.24
CA LEU A 149 8.38 1.20 12.00
C LEU A 149 7.38 1.50 10.89
N ILE A 150 6.09 1.45 11.22
CA ILE A 150 5.02 1.78 10.26
C ILE A 150 5.14 3.23 9.81
N ALA A 151 5.29 4.17 10.74
CA ALA A 151 5.45 5.59 10.41
C ALA A 151 6.69 5.85 9.55
N PHE A 152 7.81 5.21 9.86
CA PHE A 152 9.05 5.33 9.11
C PHE A 152 8.91 4.78 7.68
N CYS A 153 8.34 3.58 7.51
CA CYS A 153 8.08 3.02 6.18
C CYS A 153 7.16 3.92 5.36
N TRP A 154 6.10 4.46 5.95
CA TRP A 154 5.21 5.39 5.28
C TRP A 154 5.94 6.66 4.84
N ALA A 155 6.72 7.29 5.72
CA ALA A 155 7.49 8.49 5.40
C ALA A 155 8.49 8.23 4.26
N LEU A 156 9.20 7.09 4.28
CA LEU A 156 10.12 6.73 3.20
C LEU A 156 9.41 6.59 1.86
N ILE A 157 8.31 5.83 1.81
CA ILE A 157 7.63 5.52 0.55
C ILE A 157 6.87 6.73 0.02
N THR A 158 6.17 7.48 0.87
CA THR A 158 5.29 8.55 0.41
C THR A 158 5.96 9.90 0.26
N CYS A 159 7.07 10.17 0.97
CA CYS A 159 7.72 11.48 0.95
C CYS A 159 9.15 11.43 0.42
N THR A 160 9.99 10.50 0.93
CA THR A 160 11.43 10.52 0.62
C THR A 160 11.71 10.19 -0.85
N ILE A 161 11.00 9.24 -1.44
CA ILE A 161 11.21 8.89 -2.86
C ILE A 161 10.68 9.98 -3.80
N PRO A 162 9.46 10.53 -3.64
CA PRO A 162 9.04 11.71 -4.41
C PRO A 162 10.00 12.90 -4.27
N TYR A 163 10.55 13.15 -3.08
CA TYR A 163 11.55 14.20 -2.87
C TYR A 163 12.85 13.93 -3.63
N TYR A 164 13.37 12.71 -3.56
CA TYR A 164 14.57 12.32 -4.31
C TYR A 164 14.39 12.52 -5.82
N GLU A 165 13.24 12.16 -6.34
CA GLU A 165 12.93 12.36 -7.75
C GLU A 165 12.81 13.84 -8.13
N SER A 166 12.23 14.66 -7.25
CA SER A 166 12.14 16.10 -7.49
C SER A 166 13.52 16.74 -7.64
N ILE A 167 14.50 16.32 -6.84
CA ILE A 167 15.88 16.79 -6.95
C ILE A 167 16.50 16.32 -8.27
N LYS A 168 16.33 15.06 -8.64
CA LYS A 168 16.84 14.52 -9.89
C LYS A 168 16.33 15.30 -11.11
N TYR A 169 15.03 15.59 -11.16
CA TYR A 169 14.44 16.37 -12.24
C TYR A 169 14.88 17.83 -12.27
N GLN A 170 15.16 18.43 -11.13
CA GLN A 170 15.71 19.80 -11.06
C GLN A 170 17.11 19.88 -11.66
N PHE A 171 17.93 18.86 -11.49
CA PHE A 171 19.28 18.82 -12.09
C PHE A 171 19.31 18.43 -13.56
N ASP A 172 18.30 17.67 -14.02
CA ASP A 172 18.16 17.24 -15.42
C ASP A 172 17.46 18.28 -16.33
N ILE A 173 16.88 19.34 -15.76
CA ILE A 173 16.31 20.44 -16.55
C ILE A 173 17.46 21.28 -17.12
N PRO A 174 17.64 21.35 -18.44
CA PRO A 174 18.67 22.19 -19.05
C PRO A 174 18.51 23.64 -18.59
N HIS A 175 19.60 24.30 -18.26
CA HIS A 175 19.64 25.70 -17.79
C HIS A 175 18.80 26.69 -18.62
N ASN A 176 18.44 26.35 -19.84
CA ASN A 176 17.64 27.18 -20.76
C ASN A 176 16.15 27.29 -20.37
N TYR A 177 15.63 26.45 -19.46
CA TYR A 177 14.23 26.57 -19.04
C TYR A 177 13.99 27.73 -18.06
N TRP A 178 15.02 28.11 -17.28
CA TRP A 178 14.91 29.22 -16.33
C TRP A 178 14.86 30.59 -17.01
N THR A 179 15.34 30.69 -18.25
CA THR A 179 15.27 31.94 -19.02
C THR A 179 13.90 32.21 -19.64
N LEU A 180 12.97 31.27 -19.63
CA LEU A 180 11.61 31.43 -20.11
C LEU A 180 10.63 31.98 -19.06
N PHE A 181 11.06 32.05 -17.79
CA PHE A 181 10.24 32.55 -16.66
C PHE A 181 10.75 33.87 -16.05
N LEU A 182 11.79 34.48 -16.63
CA LEU A 182 12.23 35.83 -16.37
C LEU A 182 11.84 36.77 -17.50
#